data_24dedecc5d4af5fc8b18ea8b59e09192
#
_entry.id   24dedecc5d4af5fc8b18ea8b59e09192
#
_cell.length_a   1.000
_cell.length_b   1.000
_cell.length_c   1.000
_cell.angle_alpha   90.00
_cell.angle_beta   90.00
_cell.angle_gamma   90.00
#
_symmetry.space_group_name_H-M   'P 1'
#
loop_
_entity.id
_entity.type
_entity.pdbx_description
1 polymer ?
#
loop_
_entity_poly.entity_id
_entity_poly.type
_entity_poly.pdbx_seq_one_letter_code
_entity_poly.pdbx_strand_id
1 'polypeptide(L)'
;MARRSAPEVNAGSMADIAFLLLIFFLVTTTIETDSGINRKLPPMDEVIDPPIIKEKNIFTVVVNKNNQILVEEELMNVRDIRQEAVAFLDNGGGVGEEACDYCQGNGDTRSSDNPDKAIISLKNDRETDYKVYISVQNELVAAYNELRNREFSRLYPSENMSYVEADKKYTDPRTSTEVKEKLKEKLAVIKALYPMKLSEAEPNKTS
;
A
#
# COMPACT_ATOMS: atom_id res chain seq x y z
N MET A 1 14.52 -9.81 -76.39
CA MET A 1 14.82 -9.63 -74.95
C MET A 1 13.57 -10.05 -74.21
N ALA A 2 13.60 -11.21 -73.52
CA ALA A 2 12.46 -11.70 -72.76
C ALA A 2 12.45 -11.00 -71.40
N ARG A 3 11.37 -10.28 -71.09
CA ARG A 3 11.10 -9.70 -69.77
C ARG A 3 10.79 -10.86 -68.80
N ARG A 4 11.65 -11.11 -67.79
CA ARG A 4 11.32 -11.99 -66.70
C ARG A 4 10.16 -11.36 -65.91
N SER A 5 9.06 -12.10 -65.73
CA SER A 5 7.96 -11.70 -64.85
C SER A 5 8.49 -11.64 -63.39
N ALA A 6 8.05 -10.64 -62.65
CA ALA A 6 8.37 -10.55 -61.24
C ALA A 6 7.80 -11.76 -60.47
N PRO A 7 8.48 -12.31 -59.50
CA PRO A 7 7.98 -13.42 -58.69
C PRO A 7 6.67 -12.99 -57.99
N GLU A 8 5.59 -13.69 -58.24
CA GLU A 8 4.32 -13.51 -57.50
C GLU A 8 4.49 -14.03 -56.09
N VAL A 9 4.34 -13.16 -55.15
CA VAL A 9 4.36 -13.53 -53.75
C VAL A 9 3.01 -14.17 -53.40
N ASN A 10 3.05 -15.41 -52.89
CA ASN A 10 1.85 -16.14 -52.50
C ASN A 10 1.17 -15.47 -51.29
N ALA A 11 0.03 -14.81 -51.49
CA ALA A 11 -0.72 -14.13 -50.46
C ALA A 11 -1.12 -15.06 -49.30
N GLY A 12 -1.35 -16.35 -49.56
CA GLY A 12 -1.66 -17.36 -48.56
C GLY A 12 -0.48 -17.59 -47.57
N SER A 13 0.76 -17.65 -48.09
CA SER A 13 1.95 -17.81 -47.24
C SER A 13 2.22 -16.56 -46.40
N MET A 14 1.94 -15.37 -46.91
CA MET A 14 2.07 -14.15 -46.13
C MET A 14 1.01 -14.06 -45.01
N ALA A 15 -0.22 -14.49 -45.29
CA ALA A 15 -1.29 -14.52 -44.29
C ALA A 15 -0.97 -15.52 -43.17
N ASP A 16 -0.40 -16.67 -43.48
CA ASP A 16 0.00 -17.67 -42.48
C ASP A 16 1.12 -17.16 -41.57
N ILE A 17 2.15 -16.52 -42.12
CA ILE A 17 3.23 -15.92 -41.35
C ILE A 17 2.69 -14.81 -40.44
N ALA A 18 1.80 -13.95 -40.95
CA ALA A 18 1.19 -12.88 -40.16
C ALA A 18 0.34 -13.45 -39.01
N PHE A 19 -0.39 -14.54 -39.25
CA PHE A 19 -1.21 -15.22 -38.25
C PHE A 19 -0.34 -15.89 -37.17
N LEU A 20 0.73 -16.57 -37.55
CA LEU A 20 1.68 -17.18 -36.61
C LEU A 20 2.39 -16.13 -35.75
N LEU A 21 2.79 -15.00 -36.32
CA LEU A 21 3.36 -13.88 -35.57
C LEU A 21 2.35 -13.29 -34.58
N LEU A 22 1.09 -13.16 -34.97
CA LEU A 22 0.03 -12.66 -34.10
C LEU A 22 -0.19 -13.57 -32.89
N ILE A 23 -0.29 -14.90 -33.14
CA ILE A 23 -0.40 -15.90 -32.05
C ILE A 23 0.86 -15.88 -31.18
N PHE A 24 2.05 -15.81 -31.77
CA PHE A 24 3.30 -15.74 -31.03
C PHE A 24 3.34 -14.54 -30.08
N PHE A 25 3.01 -13.35 -30.54
CA PHE A 25 2.94 -12.17 -29.67
C PHE A 25 1.85 -12.29 -28.63
N LEU A 26 0.68 -12.84 -28.96
CA LEU A 26 -0.41 -13.03 -28.01
C LEU A 26 -0.05 -13.99 -26.87
N VAL A 27 0.76 -15.02 -27.14
CA VAL A 27 1.19 -16.00 -26.13
C VAL A 27 2.43 -15.52 -25.37
N THR A 28 3.32 -14.73 -26.01
CA THR A 28 4.54 -14.24 -25.37
C THR A 28 4.38 -12.93 -24.61
N THR A 29 3.32 -12.15 -24.85
CA THR A 29 2.98 -10.98 -24.03
C THR A 29 2.37 -11.45 -22.71
N THR A 30 3.20 -11.68 -21.71
CA THR A 30 2.73 -11.74 -20.33
C THR A 30 2.38 -10.33 -19.91
N ILE A 31 1.09 -10.08 -19.69
CA ILE A 31 0.67 -8.87 -19.01
C ILE A 31 1.14 -9.06 -17.55
N GLU A 32 2.29 -8.47 -17.20
CA GLU A 32 2.63 -8.29 -15.81
C GLU A 32 1.53 -7.42 -15.20
N THR A 33 0.66 -8.05 -14.41
CA THR A 33 -0.21 -7.29 -13.53
C THR A 33 0.69 -6.76 -12.43
N ASP A 34 1.15 -5.52 -12.59
CA ASP A 34 1.77 -4.77 -11.51
C ASP A 34 0.84 -4.89 -10.30
N SER A 35 1.26 -5.66 -9.32
CA SER A 35 0.65 -5.67 -8.01
C SER A 35 1.06 -4.38 -7.29
N GLY A 36 0.54 -3.27 -7.79
CA GLY A 36 0.67 -1.98 -7.13
C GLY A 36 0.10 -2.08 -5.72
N ILE A 37 0.67 -1.32 -4.80
CA ILE A 37 0.12 -1.16 -3.45
C ILE A 37 -1.31 -0.65 -3.62
N ASN A 38 -2.30 -1.48 -3.23
CA ASN A 38 -3.71 -1.12 -3.28
C ASN A 38 -4.00 0.04 -2.33
N ARG A 39 -3.85 1.24 -2.83
CA ARG A 39 -4.12 2.48 -2.13
C ARG A 39 -5.49 2.98 -2.54
N LYS A 40 -6.45 2.91 -1.62
CA LYS A 40 -7.74 3.55 -1.84
C LYS A 40 -7.55 5.05 -1.64
N LEU A 41 -7.58 5.81 -2.72
CA LEU A 41 -7.71 7.26 -2.63
C LEU A 41 -9.03 7.57 -1.90
N PRO A 42 -9.02 8.45 -0.89
CA PRO A 42 -10.26 8.90 -0.28
C PRO A 42 -11.15 9.54 -1.36
N PRO A 43 -12.47 9.33 -1.31
CA PRO A 43 -13.38 10.05 -2.19
C PRO A 43 -13.14 11.56 -1.99
N MET A 44 -13.07 12.30 -3.09
CA MET A 44 -13.06 13.77 -3.05
C MET A 44 -14.49 14.23 -2.79
N ASP A 45 -14.99 14.02 -1.57
CA ASP A 45 -16.15 14.75 -1.10
C ASP A 45 -15.70 16.19 -0.89
N GLU A 46 -16.46 17.15 -1.40
CA GLU A 46 -16.25 18.57 -1.16
C GLU A 46 -16.41 18.83 0.35
N VAL A 47 -15.31 18.68 1.07
CA VAL A 47 -15.26 19.03 2.49
C VAL A 47 -15.22 20.55 2.54
N ILE A 48 -16.35 21.15 2.89
CA ILE A 48 -16.52 22.62 3.02
C ILE A 48 -15.58 23.19 4.09
N ASP A 49 -15.21 22.36 5.09
CA ASP A 49 -14.16 22.67 6.06
C ASP A 49 -13.23 21.43 6.21
N PRO A 50 -11.93 21.56 5.91
CA PRO A 50 -10.99 20.44 6.13
C PRO A 50 -10.96 20.12 7.63
N PRO A 51 -11.02 18.83 8.01
CA PRO A 51 -10.95 18.44 9.41
C PRO A 51 -9.63 18.95 10.02
N ILE A 52 -9.73 19.58 11.20
CA ILE A 52 -8.55 20.02 11.95
C ILE A 52 -7.80 18.78 12.42
N ILE A 53 -6.67 18.48 11.78
CA ILE A 53 -5.80 17.37 12.16
C ILE A 53 -4.89 17.89 13.28
N LYS A 54 -4.93 17.24 14.44
CA LYS A 54 -4.01 17.55 15.55
C LYS A 54 -2.61 17.08 15.16
N GLU A 55 -1.58 17.89 15.38
CA GLU A 55 -0.18 17.57 15.05
C GLU A 55 0.27 16.24 15.66
N LYS A 56 -0.14 15.96 16.90
CA LYS A 56 0.17 14.70 17.59
C LYS A 56 -0.36 13.43 16.89
N ASN A 57 -1.30 13.56 15.95
CA ASN A 57 -1.84 12.48 15.15
C ASN A 57 -1.12 12.31 13.80
N ILE A 58 -0.05 13.07 13.58
CA ILE A 58 0.75 13.00 12.34
C ILE A 58 2.12 12.41 12.68
N PHE A 59 2.44 11.28 12.09
CA PHE A 59 3.77 10.66 12.14
C PHE A 59 4.56 11.06 10.90
N THR A 60 5.57 11.89 11.08
CA THR A 60 6.33 12.45 9.98
C THR A 60 7.59 11.64 9.71
N VAL A 61 7.71 11.11 8.50
CA VAL A 61 8.90 10.42 8.00
C VAL A 61 9.45 11.22 6.82
N VAL A 62 10.72 11.66 6.92
CA VAL A 62 11.39 12.42 5.86
C VAL A 62 12.61 11.65 5.38
N VAL A 63 12.73 11.48 4.07
CA VAL A 63 13.94 10.92 3.43
C VAL A 63 14.62 12.01 2.65
N ASN A 64 15.83 12.36 3.06
CA ASN A 64 16.58 13.44 2.44
C ASN A 64 17.39 12.95 1.22
N LYS A 65 17.98 13.90 0.48
CA LYS A 65 18.82 13.64 -0.69
C LYS A 65 20.07 12.78 -0.42
N ASN A 66 20.50 12.70 0.84
CA ASN A 66 21.63 11.85 1.26
C ASN A 66 21.16 10.46 1.68
N ASN A 67 19.90 10.08 1.41
CA ASN A 67 19.30 8.81 1.80
C ASN A 67 19.23 8.59 3.33
N GLN A 68 19.30 9.67 4.11
CA GLN A 68 19.09 9.61 5.54
C GLN A 68 17.61 9.73 5.86
N ILE A 69 17.16 8.95 6.81
CA ILE A 69 15.76 8.90 7.21
C ILE A 69 15.61 9.61 8.55
N LEU A 70 14.73 10.57 8.60
CA LEU A 70 14.33 11.25 9.82
C LEU A 70 12.88 10.87 10.16
N VAL A 71 12.67 10.43 11.38
CA VAL A 71 11.35 10.16 11.93
C VAL A 71 11.14 11.10 13.10
N GLU A 72 10.08 11.90 13.06
CA GLU A 72 9.84 12.94 14.08
C GLU A 72 11.10 13.80 14.36
N GLU A 73 11.84 14.18 13.29
CA GLU A 73 13.08 14.96 13.32
C GLU A 73 14.32 14.21 13.86
N GLU A 74 14.19 12.94 14.28
CA GLU A 74 15.32 12.12 14.73
C GLU A 74 15.83 11.19 13.62
N LEU A 75 17.17 11.06 13.50
CA LEU A 75 17.79 10.15 12.54
C LEU A 75 17.52 8.70 12.94
N MET A 76 16.98 7.92 12.00
CA MET A 76 16.59 6.53 12.25
C MET A 76 17.05 5.59 11.13
N ASN A 77 17.28 4.31 11.50
CA ASN A 77 17.51 3.27 10.50
C ASN A 77 16.21 2.73 9.94
N VAL A 78 16.23 2.29 8.67
CA VAL A 78 15.06 1.66 8.00
C VAL A 78 14.44 0.54 8.87
N ARG A 79 15.27 -0.25 9.56
CA ARG A 79 14.82 -1.40 10.36
C ARG A 79 13.97 -1.03 11.58
N ASP A 80 14.17 0.18 12.08
CA ASP A 80 13.53 0.65 13.31
C ASP A 80 12.20 1.35 13.02
N ILE A 81 11.98 1.79 11.77
CA ILE A 81 10.78 2.52 11.32
C ILE A 81 9.50 1.76 11.62
N ARG A 82 9.49 0.43 11.37
CA ARG A 82 8.32 -0.40 11.61
C ARG A 82 7.89 -0.36 13.06
N GLN A 83 8.83 -0.51 13.97
CA GLN A 83 8.56 -0.54 15.41
C GLN A 83 8.02 0.80 15.90
N GLU A 84 8.61 1.90 15.45
CA GLU A 84 8.14 3.25 15.78
C GLU A 84 6.77 3.54 15.19
N ALA A 85 6.52 3.15 13.93
CA ALA A 85 5.21 3.30 13.32
C ALA A 85 4.13 2.45 14.03
N VAL A 86 4.46 1.23 14.47
CA VAL A 86 3.56 0.40 15.30
C VAL A 86 3.27 1.09 16.62
N ALA A 87 4.29 1.59 17.32
CA ALA A 87 4.13 2.29 18.59
C ALA A 87 3.26 3.55 18.45
N PHE A 88 3.41 4.30 17.36
CA PHE A 88 2.59 5.46 17.07
C PHE A 88 1.14 5.09 16.74
N LEU A 89 0.92 4.14 15.82
CA LEU A 89 -0.41 3.74 15.35
C LEU A 89 -1.24 3.10 16.47
N ASP A 90 -0.61 2.36 17.35
CA ASP A 90 -1.23 1.58 18.43
C ASP A 90 -1.21 2.32 19.79
N ASN A 91 -0.76 3.59 19.80
CA ASN A 91 -0.53 4.34 21.04
C ASN A 91 -1.78 4.42 21.94
N GLY A 92 -2.94 4.77 21.36
CA GLY A 92 -4.20 4.85 22.13
C GLY A 92 -4.23 5.99 23.15
N GLY A 93 -3.59 7.14 22.85
CA GLY A 93 -3.52 8.30 23.76
C GLY A 93 -4.80 9.13 23.85
N GLY A 94 -5.86 8.76 23.11
CA GLY A 94 -7.14 9.42 23.11
C GLY A 94 -7.93 9.22 24.40
N VAL A 95 -8.74 10.20 24.77
CA VAL A 95 -9.61 10.15 25.96
C VAL A 95 -11.06 10.41 25.57
N GLY A 96 -12.01 9.86 26.33
CA GLY A 96 -13.44 10.02 26.08
C GLY A 96 -13.86 9.36 24.76
N GLU A 97 -14.45 10.10 23.85
CA GLU A 97 -14.91 9.61 22.54
C GLU A 97 -13.76 9.22 21.59
N GLU A 98 -12.55 9.69 21.86
CA GLU A 98 -11.35 9.36 21.09
C GLU A 98 -10.56 8.18 21.67
N ALA A 99 -11.04 7.57 22.76
CA ALA A 99 -10.39 6.43 23.39
C ALA A 99 -10.38 5.20 22.45
N CYS A 100 -9.28 4.43 22.51
CA CYS A 100 -9.10 3.21 21.74
C CYS A 100 -9.16 1.98 22.65
N ASP A 101 -10.21 1.16 22.49
CA ASP A 101 -10.42 -0.02 23.35
C ASP A 101 -9.55 -1.22 22.96
N TYR A 102 -8.97 -1.23 21.77
CA TYR A 102 -8.17 -2.34 21.22
C TYR A 102 -6.68 -2.02 21.10
N CYS A 103 -6.28 -0.78 21.35
CA CYS A 103 -4.88 -0.36 21.33
C CYS A 103 -4.11 -0.95 22.52
N GLN A 104 -2.86 -1.32 22.30
CA GLN A 104 -1.97 -1.92 23.29
C GLN A 104 -0.70 -1.09 23.54
N GLY A 105 -0.67 0.14 23.01
CA GLY A 105 0.44 1.06 23.18
C GLY A 105 0.48 1.71 24.57
N ASN A 106 1.34 2.73 24.69
CA ASN A 106 1.61 3.36 25.99
C ASN A 106 0.52 4.32 26.48
N GLY A 107 -0.45 4.68 25.64
CA GLY A 107 -1.49 5.65 25.96
C GLY A 107 -0.94 7.06 26.20
N ASP A 108 0.19 7.43 25.58
CA ASP A 108 0.76 8.77 25.71
C ASP A 108 -0.16 9.82 25.05
N THR A 109 -0.67 10.74 25.85
CA THR A 109 -1.56 11.81 25.39
C THR A 109 -0.90 12.82 24.44
N ARG A 110 0.42 12.81 24.33
CA ARG A 110 1.22 13.63 23.42
C ARG A 110 1.40 13.00 22.04
N SER A 111 1.11 11.71 21.91
CA SER A 111 1.16 10.94 20.67
C SER A 111 -0.25 10.63 20.17
N SER A 112 -0.38 9.77 19.16
CA SER A 112 -1.62 9.43 18.48
C SER A 112 -2.79 9.11 19.42
N ASP A 113 -3.94 9.73 19.15
CA ASP A 113 -5.18 9.50 19.90
C ASP A 113 -5.71 8.08 19.69
N ASN A 114 -5.86 7.69 18.45
CA ASN A 114 -6.30 6.35 18.03
C ASN A 114 -5.91 6.09 16.56
N PRO A 115 -5.93 4.83 16.10
CA PRO A 115 -5.53 4.46 14.73
C PRO A 115 -6.38 5.12 13.63
N ASP A 116 -7.64 5.46 13.91
CA ASP A 116 -8.49 6.14 12.92
C ASP A 116 -8.04 7.57 12.68
N LYS A 117 -7.48 8.24 13.67
CA LYS A 117 -6.98 9.62 13.55
C LYS A 117 -5.51 9.71 13.16
N ALA A 118 -4.77 8.62 13.33
CA ALA A 118 -3.36 8.53 13.03
C ALA A 118 -3.09 8.62 11.51
N ILE A 119 -2.22 9.53 11.13
CA ILE A 119 -1.79 9.76 9.73
C ILE A 119 -0.29 9.65 9.67
N ILE A 120 0.22 8.86 8.73
CA ILE A 120 1.66 8.80 8.42
C ILE A 120 1.92 9.72 7.22
N SER A 121 2.80 10.69 7.40
CA SER A 121 3.24 11.62 6.35
C SER A 121 4.65 11.25 5.90
N LEU A 122 4.76 10.68 4.69
CA LEU A 122 6.04 10.37 4.08
C LEU A 122 6.44 11.49 3.11
N LYS A 123 7.58 12.11 3.38
CA LYS A 123 8.18 13.15 2.54
C LYS A 123 9.52 12.65 2.02
N ASN A 124 9.75 12.77 0.72
CA ASN A 124 11.05 12.44 0.12
C ASN A 124 11.57 13.62 -0.68
N ASP A 125 12.89 13.75 -0.74
CA ASP A 125 13.55 14.68 -1.65
C ASP A 125 13.53 14.10 -3.08
N ARG A 126 13.61 14.97 -4.10
CA ARG A 126 13.65 14.53 -5.51
C ARG A 126 14.90 13.74 -5.86
N GLU A 127 15.99 13.98 -5.13
CA GLU A 127 17.28 13.32 -5.33
C GLU A 127 17.44 12.07 -4.45
N THR A 128 16.40 11.68 -3.70
CA THR A 128 16.38 10.45 -2.88
C THR A 128 16.43 9.21 -3.76
N ASP A 129 17.25 8.24 -3.39
CA ASP A 129 17.30 6.94 -4.03
C ASP A 129 15.94 6.23 -3.92
N TYR A 130 15.38 5.85 -5.07
CA TYR A 130 14.10 5.13 -5.13
C TYR A 130 14.07 3.86 -4.27
N LYS A 131 15.22 3.16 -4.19
CA LYS A 131 15.36 1.96 -3.34
C LYS A 131 15.13 2.27 -1.86
N VAL A 132 15.66 3.39 -1.37
CA VAL A 132 15.50 3.79 0.04
C VAL A 132 14.05 4.18 0.30
N TYR A 133 13.46 4.97 -0.58
CA TYR A 133 12.04 5.35 -0.51
C TYR A 133 11.12 4.13 -0.43
N ILE A 134 11.29 3.15 -1.33
CA ILE A 134 10.50 1.91 -1.32
C ILE A 134 10.75 1.08 -0.06
N SER A 135 11.98 1.06 0.45
CA SER A 135 12.28 0.35 1.70
C SER A 135 11.54 0.95 2.88
N VAL A 136 11.50 2.28 2.99
CA VAL A 136 10.72 2.99 4.03
C VAL A 136 9.24 2.72 3.88
N GLN A 137 8.71 2.84 2.67
CA GLN A 137 7.29 2.57 2.38
C GLN A 137 6.90 1.14 2.77
N ASN A 138 7.75 0.15 2.47
CA ASN A 138 7.51 -1.24 2.85
C ASN A 138 7.48 -1.44 4.38
N GLU A 139 8.35 -0.77 5.13
CA GLU A 139 8.32 -0.86 6.61
C GLU A 139 7.07 -0.22 7.19
N LEU A 140 6.62 0.91 6.64
CA LEU A 140 5.37 1.56 7.05
C LEU A 140 4.14 0.67 6.77
N VAL A 141 4.07 0.06 5.58
CA VAL A 141 3.00 -0.90 5.23
C VAL A 141 3.07 -2.15 6.12
N ALA A 142 4.28 -2.62 6.44
CA ALA A 142 4.48 -3.76 7.34
C ALA A 142 4.00 -3.47 8.76
N ALA A 143 4.14 -2.22 9.26
CA ALA A 143 3.59 -1.80 10.54
C ALA A 143 2.06 -1.95 10.58
N TYR A 144 1.35 -1.45 9.56
CA TYR A 144 -0.10 -1.65 9.45
C TYR A 144 -0.47 -3.13 9.38
N ASN A 145 0.27 -3.92 8.62
CA ASN A 145 0.00 -5.35 8.47
C ASN A 145 0.23 -6.12 9.77
N GLU A 146 1.22 -5.73 10.57
CA GLU A 146 1.49 -6.32 11.88
C GLU A 146 0.31 -6.10 12.83
N LEU A 147 -0.19 -4.87 12.95
CA LEU A 147 -1.35 -4.53 13.77
C LEU A 147 -2.63 -5.22 13.28
N ARG A 148 -2.85 -5.23 11.96
CA ARG A 148 -3.99 -5.93 11.36
C ARG A 148 -3.92 -7.45 11.55
N ASN A 149 -2.73 -8.05 11.48
CA ASN A 149 -2.55 -9.47 11.76
C ASN A 149 -2.91 -9.80 13.21
N ARG A 150 -2.47 -8.98 14.16
CA ARG A 150 -2.81 -9.12 15.58
C ARG A 150 -4.32 -9.10 15.79
N GLU A 151 -4.99 -8.09 15.27
CA GLU A 151 -6.44 -7.95 15.43
C GLU A 151 -7.24 -9.01 14.69
N PHE A 152 -6.78 -9.42 13.50
CA PHE A 152 -7.41 -10.52 12.77
C PHE A 152 -7.36 -11.83 13.56
N SER A 153 -6.22 -12.15 14.16
CA SER A 153 -6.06 -13.33 14.99
C SER A 153 -6.89 -13.25 16.28
N ARG A 154 -7.03 -12.04 16.84
CA ARG A 154 -7.85 -11.81 18.05
C ARG A 154 -9.34 -11.97 17.77
N LEU A 155 -9.85 -11.40 16.67
CA LEU A 155 -11.29 -11.39 16.33
C LEU A 155 -11.73 -12.67 15.63
N TYR A 156 -10.86 -13.32 14.87
CA TYR A 156 -11.18 -14.49 14.06
C TYR A 156 -10.22 -15.68 14.29
N PRO A 157 -10.07 -16.16 15.53
CA PRO A 157 -9.12 -17.23 15.85
C PRO A 157 -9.40 -18.54 15.12
N SER A 158 -10.65 -18.76 14.72
CA SER A 158 -11.07 -19.98 13.98
C SER A 158 -10.55 -20.03 12.55
N GLU A 159 -10.10 -18.90 11.97
CA GLU A 159 -9.64 -18.86 10.59
C GLU A 159 -8.25 -19.47 10.42
N ASN A 160 -7.46 -19.58 11.48
CA ASN A 160 -6.10 -20.15 11.49
C ASN A 160 -5.18 -19.54 10.41
N MET A 161 -5.37 -18.27 10.10
CA MET A 161 -4.57 -17.52 9.12
C MET A 161 -4.38 -16.06 9.58
N SER A 162 -3.36 -15.42 9.05
CA SER A 162 -3.12 -14.00 9.27
C SER A 162 -4.03 -13.12 8.38
N TYR A 163 -4.15 -11.83 8.72
CA TYR A 163 -4.82 -10.85 7.87
C TYR A 163 -4.23 -10.81 6.45
N VAL A 164 -2.88 -10.83 6.35
CA VAL A 164 -2.18 -10.80 5.06
C VAL A 164 -2.51 -12.02 4.21
N GLU A 165 -2.58 -13.21 4.82
CA GLU A 165 -2.98 -14.44 4.11
C GLU A 165 -4.44 -14.40 3.68
N ALA A 166 -5.33 -13.87 4.54
CA ALA A 166 -6.74 -13.69 4.23
C ALA A 166 -6.94 -12.70 3.06
N ASP A 167 -6.23 -11.57 3.06
CA ASP A 167 -6.28 -10.56 1.99
C ASP A 167 -5.73 -11.13 0.68
N LYS A 168 -4.62 -11.87 0.73
CA LYS A 168 -4.06 -12.59 -0.43
C LYS A 168 -5.05 -13.63 -0.98
N LYS A 169 -5.70 -14.38 -0.12
CA LYS A 169 -6.73 -15.36 -0.52
C LYS A 169 -7.96 -14.68 -1.11
N TYR A 170 -8.37 -13.53 -0.57
CA TYR A 170 -9.47 -12.74 -1.12
C TYR A 170 -9.17 -12.22 -2.53
N THR A 171 -7.93 -11.80 -2.79
CA THR A 171 -7.50 -11.27 -4.10
C THR A 171 -7.17 -12.35 -5.12
N ASP A 172 -6.92 -13.60 -4.71
CA ASP A 172 -6.62 -14.71 -5.64
C ASP A 172 -7.83 -15.01 -6.55
N PRO A 173 -7.67 -14.93 -7.89
CA PRO A 173 -8.75 -15.25 -8.84
C PRO A 173 -9.32 -16.68 -8.69
N ARG A 174 -8.53 -17.60 -8.15
CA ARG A 174 -8.90 -19.01 -7.98
C ARG A 174 -9.79 -19.28 -6.76
N THR A 175 -9.93 -18.31 -5.86
CA THR A 175 -10.77 -18.44 -4.68
C THR A 175 -12.24 -18.32 -5.06
N SER A 176 -13.09 -19.23 -4.54
CA SER A 176 -14.52 -19.23 -4.81
C SER A 176 -15.21 -17.95 -4.29
N THR A 177 -16.26 -17.51 -4.96
CA THR A 177 -17.04 -16.31 -4.61
C THR A 177 -17.55 -16.35 -3.18
N GLU A 178 -18.05 -17.51 -2.74
CA GLU A 178 -18.57 -17.68 -1.37
C GLU A 178 -17.51 -17.42 -0.29
N VAL A 179 -16.26 -17.92 -0.50
CA VAL A 179 -15.15 -17.67 0.42
C VAL A 179 -14.74 -16.20 0.38
N LYS A 180 -14.74 -15.58 -0.81
CA LYS A 180 -14.43 -14.15 -0.96
C LYS A 180 -15.42 -13.27 -0.20
N GLU A 181 -16.71 -13.55 -0.27
CA GLU A 181 -17.73 -12.77 0.45
C GLU A 181 -17.54 -12.84 1.97
N LYS A 182 -17.30 -14.04 2.52
CA LYS A 182 -16.99 -14.21 3.95
C LYS A 182 -15.73 -13.49 4.39
N LEU A 183 -14.68 -13.54 3.57
CA LEU A 183 -13.42 -12.85 3.86
C LEU A 183 -13.56 -11.32 3.73
N LYS A 184 -14.34 -10.84 2.77
CA LYS A 184 -14.57 -9.41 2.53
C LYS A 184 -15.09 -8.69 3.78
N GLU A 185 -16.09 -9.25 4.45
CA GLU A 185 -16.66 -8.66 5.67
C GLU A 185 -15.62 -8.59 6.79
N LYS A 186 -14.89 -9.69 7.01
CA LYS A 186 -13.85 -9.76 8.05
C LYS A 186 -12.71 -8.79 7.79
N LEU A 187 -12.23 -8.74 6.54
CA LEU A 187 -11.17 -7.82 6.14
C LEU A 187 -11.62 -6.36 6.25
N ALA A 188 -12.89 -6.04 5.96
CA ALA A 188 -13.43 -4.70 6.10
C ALA A 188 -13.43 -4.23 7.56
N VAL A 189 -13.80 -5.10 8.51
CA VAL A 189 -13.73 -4.81 9.94
C VAL A 189 -12.30 -4.47 10.37
N ILE A 190 -11.32 -5.28 9.98
CA ILE A 190 -9.92 -5.05 10.34
C ILE A 190 -9.37 -3.77 9.70
N LYS A 191 -9.71 -3.51 8.43
CA LYS A 191 -9.34 -2.28 7.73
C LYS A 191 -9.94 -1.03 8.37
N ALA A 192 -11.10 -1.16 9.01
CA ALA A 192 -11.73 -0.06 9.74
C ALA A 192 -11.02 0.20 11.09
N LEU A 193 -10.51 -0.82 11.77
CA LEU A 193 -9.74 -0.66 13.02
C LEU A 193 -8.39 0.04 12.75
N TYR A 194 -7.68 -0.36 11.70
CA TYR A 194 -6.40 0.21 11.31
C TYR A 194 -6.47 0.69 9.85
N PRO A 195 -7.13 1.83 9.58
CA PRO A 195 -7.19 2.39 8.23
C PRO A 195 -5.81 2.88 7.80
N MET A 196 -5.38 2.48 6.60
CA MET A 196 -4.08 2.92 6.09
C MET A 196 -4.17 4.36 5.59
N LYS A 197 -3.75 5.31 6.43
CA LYS A 197 -3.67 6.74 6.14
C LYS A 197 -2.21 7.14 5.94
N LEU A 198 -1.64 6.68 4.83
CA LEU A 198 -0.29 7.05 4.41
C LEU A 198 -0.40 8.15 3.35
N SER A 199 0.01 9.36 3.71
CA SER A 199 0.05 10.54 2.84
C SER A 199 1.47 10.74 2.32
N GLU A 200 1.61 10.92 1.02
CA GLU A 200 2.85 11.35 0.40
C GLU A 200 2.77 12.86 0.15
N ALA A 201 3.62 13.61 0.80
CA ALA A 201 3.75 15.03 0.54
C ALA A 201 4.74 15.26 -0.61
N GLU A 202 4.39 16.20 -1.50
CA GLU A 202 5.31 16.59 -2.56
C GLU A 202 6.61 17.13 -1.96
N PRO A 203 7.77 16.79 -2.57
CA PRO A 203 9.05 17.32 -2.14
C PRO A 203 9.03 18.84 -2.20
N ASN A 204 9.53 19.49 -1.15
CA ASN A 204 9.67 20.94 -1.13
C ASN A 204 10.48 21.37 -2.35
N LYS A 205 9.93 22.31 -3.13
CA LYS A 205 10.72 23.00 -4.16
C LYS A 205 11.82 23.76 -3.41
N THR A 206 13.03 23.24 -3.44
CA THR A 206 14.20 24.00 -3.00
C THR A 206 14.27 25.24 -3.87
N SER A 207 14.11 26.41 -3.26
CA SER A 207 14.33 27.73 -3.86
C SER A 207 15.80 27.92 -4.14
#